data_e4435248c49bf762a6e8c9276a72b868
#
_entry.id   e4435248c49bf762a6e8c9276a72b868
#
_cell.length_a   1.000
_cell.length_b   1.000
_cell.length_c   1.000
_cell.angle_alpha   90.00
_cell.angle_beta   90.00
_cell.angle_gamma   90.00
#
_symmetry.space_group_name_H-M   'P 1'
#
loop_
_entity.id
_entity.type
_entity.pdbx_description
1 polymer ?
#
loop_
_entity_poly.entity_id
_entity_poly.type
_entity_poly.pdbx_seq_one_letter_code
_entity_poly.pdbx_strand_id
1 'polypeptide(L)'
;VHRLATSLGGRLRLLTAGSRGAPARQQTLRAALEWSHGLASPVEQVVFRRLGVLAGSSTLELVQQVVADDAIDAWAAVEALGGLVDRSLVSVSADEPPRYRLLDSPRVFARERLAAAGEFDTIAARHARAMRSLYESSCDSLIRSGTPAVAAFATMDADLDNAQAALQWAQTHDEQTAASLTMGIGTHLALNGSGMALPQHLTPADLPYERLPCGQVSLW
;
A
#
# COMPACT_ATOMS: atom_id res chain seq x y z
N VAL A 1 2.08 5.61 -19.00
CA VAL A 1 2.48 4.89 -17.76
C VAL A 1 1.53 3.74 -17.50
N HIS A 2 0.20 3.91 -17.62
CA HIS A 2 -0.81 2.85 -17.40
C HIS A 2 -0.64 1.59 -18.31
N ARG A 3 -0.17 1.76 -19.54
CA ARG A 3 0.06 0.63 -20.48
C ARG A 3 1.24 -0.27 -20.09
N LEU A 4 2.23 0.26 -19.38
CA LEU A 4 3.39 -0.52 -18.91
C LEU A 4 3.05 -1.36 -17.68
N ALA A 5 2.26 -0.84 -16.74
CA ALA A 5 1.81 -1.59 -15.56
C ALA A 5 0.91 -2.78 -15.93
N THR A 6 0.00 -2.60 -16.91
CA THR A 6 -0.86 -3.69 -17.40
C THR A 6 -0.06 -4.75 -18.16
N SER A 7 1.01 -4.34 -18.86
CA SER A 7 1.89 -5.26 -19.59
C SER A 7 2.78 -6.09 -18.63
N LEU A 8 3.21 -5.54 -17.51
CA LEU A 8 3.99 -6.25 -16.49
C LEU A 8 3.12 -7.25 -15.71
N GLY A 9 1.88 -6.89 -15.35
CA GLY A 9 0.93 -7.80 -14.71
C GLY A 9 0.55 -8.99 -15.57
N GLY A 10 0.44 -8.79 -16.89
CA GLY A 10 0.18 -9.89 -17.85
C GLY A 10 1.37 -10.84 -18.02
N ARG A 11 2.60 -10.32 -17.97
CA ARG A 11 3.82 -11.14 -18.08
C ARG A 11 4.10 -11.96 -16.82
N LEU A 12 3.67 -11.50 -15.65
CA LEU A 12 3.82 -12.24 -14.38
C LEU A 12 2.73 -13.31 -14.20
N ARG A 13 1.52 -13.13 -14.77
CA ARG A 13 0.49 -14.18 -14.82
C ARG A 13 0.93 -15.43 -15.62
N LEU A 14 1.81 -15.28 -16.58
CA LEU A 14 2.41 -16.41 -17.30
C LEU A 14 3.40 -17.22 -16.42
N LEU A 15 3.82 -16.69 -15.29
CA LEU A 15 4.74 -17.35 -14.36
C LEU A 15 4.04 -18.21 -13.30
N THR A 16 2.73 -18.02 -13.07
CA THR A 16 1.92 -18.78 -12.10
C THR A 16 1.43 -20.12 -12.63
N ALA A 17 1.40 -20.31 -13.93
CA ALA A 17 1.12 -21.63 -14.51
C ALA A 17 2.45 -22.31 -14.81
N GLY A 18 2.93 -23.19 -13.94
CA GLY A 18 4.11 -24.08 -14.04
C GLY A 18 4.82 -24.18 -15.41
N SER A 19 5.20 -23.06 -15.99
CA SER A 19 5.62 -22.95 -17.36
C SER A 19 7.12 -23.20 -17.48
N ARG A 20 7.48 -24.36 -18.03
CA ARG A 20 8.82 -24.66 -18.54
C ARG A 20 9.30 -23.67 -19.62
N GLY A 21 8.55 -22.61 -19.94
CA GLY A 21 8.80 -21.63 -20.99
C GLY A 21 9.07 -20.20 -20.54
N ALA A 22 9.19 -19.90 -19.23
CA ALA A 22 9.55 -18.57 -18.78
C ALA A 22 11.00 -18.20 -19.22
N PRO A 23 11.27 -16.93 -19.62
CA PRO A 23 12.63 -16.51 -19.98
C PRO A 23 13.63 -16.85 -18.87
N ALA A 24 14.79 -17.35 -19.19
CA ALA A 24 15.83 -17.82 -18.25
C ALA A 24 16.13 -16.78 -17.14
N ARG A 25 16.12 -15.48 -17.45
CA ARG A 25 16.30 -14.39 -16.48
C ARG A 25 15.23 -14.35 -15.40
N GLN A 26 13.97 -14.61 -15.74
CA GLN A 26 12.86 -14.60 -14.77
C GLN A 26 12.89 -15.85 -13.87
N GLN A 27 13.30 -17.00 -14.40
CA GLN A 27 13.51 -18.21 -13.62
C GLN A 27 14.66 -18.00 -12.62
N THR A 28 15.75 -17.37 -13.06
CA THR A 28 16.92 -17.07 -12.22
C THR A 28 16.56 -16.08 -11.10
N LEU A 29 15.79 -15.02 -11.40
CA LEU A 29 15.36 -14.03 -10.39
C LEU A 29 14.43 -14.66 -9.37
N ARG A 30 13.46 -15.47 -9.81
CA ARG A 30 12.56 -16.17 -8.90
C ARG A 30 13.33 -17.13 -7.99
N ALA A 31 14.25 -17.93 -8.55
CA ALA A 31 15.09 -18.83 -7.77
C ALA A 31 15.95 -18.08 -6.74
N ALA A 32 16.49 -16.92 -7.11
CA ALA A 32 17.24 -16.06 -6.19
C ALA A 32 16.36 -15.52 -5.05
N LEU A 33 15.13 -15.10 -5.35
CA LEU A 33 14.16 -14.65 -4.35
C LEU A 33 13.74 -15.79 -3.42
N GLU A 34 13.48 -16.98 -3.96
CA GLU A 34 13.13 -18.17 -3.17
C GLU A 34 14.29 -18.56 -2.24
N TRP A 35 15.52 -18.51 -2.73
CA TRP A 35 16.71 -18.79 -1.94
C TRP A 35 16.92 -17.75 -0.83
N SER A 36 16.89 -16.44 -1.15
CA SER A 36 17.05 -15.36 -0.16
C SER A 36 15.95 -15.38 0.89
N HIS A 37 14.70 -15.60 0.47
CA HIS A 37 13.57 -15.76 1.37
C HIS A 37 13.71 -17.02 2.26
N GLY A 38 14.26 -18.11 1.73
CA GLY A 38 14.51 -19.33 2.50
C GLY A 38 15.57 -19.17 3.58
N LEU A 39 16.49 -18.21 3.45
CA LEU A 39 17.50 -17.85 4.45
C LEU A 39 16.97 -16.87 5.53
N ALA A 40 15.81 -16.27 5.31
CA ALA A 40 15.18 -15.38 6.27
C ALA A 40 14.60 -16.15 7.45
N SER A 41 14.61 -15.55 8.64
CA SER A 41 13.98 -16.12 9.82
C SER A 41 12.48 -16.29 9.63
N PRO A 42 11.78 -17.13 10.41
CA PRO A 42 10.33 -17.27 10.33
C PRO A 42 9.58 -15.94 10.46
N VAL A 43 10.03 -15.04 11.34
CA VAL A 43 9.42 -13.72 11.52
C VAL A 43 9.67 -12.82 10.29
N GLU A 44 10.88 -12.79 9.77
CA GLU A 44 11.20 -12.07 8.53
C GLU A 44 10.38 -12.56 7.35
N GLN A 45 10.15 -13.87 7.22
CA GLN A 45 9.30 -14.44 6.16
C GLN A 45 7.85 -13.98 6.29
N VAL A 46 7.32 -13.90 7.51
CA VAL A 46 5.96 -13.37 7.75
C VAL A 46 5.89 -11.89 7.41
N VAL A 47 6.81 -11.08 7.91
CA VAL A 47 6.87 -9.64 7.61
C VAL A 47 7.01 -9.41 6.11
N PHE A 48 7.91 -10.12 5.44
CA PHE A 48 8.11 -10.01 4.00
C PHE A 48 6.82 -10.26 3.20
N ARG A 49 6.11 -11.36 3.48
CA ARG A 49 4.88 -11.64 2.73
C ARG A 49 3.78 -10.61 3.01
N ARG A 50 3.67 -10.10 4.26
CA ARG A 50 2.70 -9.06 4.64
C ARG A 50 3.00 -7.71 3.98
N LEU A 51 4.26 -7.35 3.78
CA LEU A 51 4.65 -6.16 3.00
C LEU A 51 4.16 -6.20 1.54
N GLY A 52 3.81 -7.37 1.03
CA GLY A 52 3.30 -7.53 -0.33
C GLY A 52 2.00 -6.78 -0.64
N VAL A 53 1.22 -6.34 0.36
CA VAL A 53 0.01 -5.53 0.14
C VAL A 53 0.34 -4.09 -0.20
N LEU A 54 1.52 -3.59 0.23
CA LEU A 54 1.96 -2.23 0.00
C LEU A 54 2.32 -2.03 -1.48
N ALA A 55 1.71 -1.05 -2.11
CA ALA A 55 1.89 -0.78 -3.54
C ALA A 55 3.07 0.15 -3.81
N GLY A 56 3.34 1.07 -2.89
CA GLY A 56 4.39 2.08 -2.94
C GLY A 56 5.43 1.92 -1.84
N SER A 57 6.15 2.99 -1.58
CA SER A 57 6.98 3.13 -0.38
C SER A 57 6.09 3.42 0.83
N SER A 58 6.57 3.09 2.04
CA SER A 58 5.81 3.24 3.27
C SER A 58 6.70 3.71 4.40
N THR A 59 6.17 4.50 5.32
CA THR A 59 6.86 4.85 6.56
C THR A 59 6.95 3.64 7.47
N LEU A 60 7.81 3.72 8.49
CA LEU A 60 7.94 2.66 9.49
C LEU A 60 6.62 2.43 10.24
N GLU A 61 5.92 3.51 10.57
CA GLU A 61 4.63 3.47 11.26
C GLU A 61 3.58 2.73 10.44
N LEU A 62 3.50 3.00 9.14
CA LEU A 62 2.57 2.29 8.26
C LEU A 62 2.93 0.81 8.16
N VAL A 63 4.22 0.49 8.02
CA VAL A 63 4.67 -0.91 8.03
C VAL A 63 4.24 -1.61 9.32
N GLN A 64 4.48 -1.02 10.50
CA GLN A 64 4.08 -1.60 11.78
C GLN A 64 2.56 -1.82 11.86
N GLN A 65 1.75 -0.83 11.47
CA GLN A 65 0.28 -0.95 11.49
C GLN A 65 -0.24 -2.09 10.61
N VAL A 66 0.44 -2.36 9.50
CA VAL A 66 0.03 -3.40 8.55
C VAL A 66 0.51 -4.78 8.96
N VAL A 67 1.78 -4.90 9.40
CA VAL A 67 2.43 -6.20 9.59
C VAL A 67 2.34 -6.74 11.01
N ALA A 68 2.22 -5.87 12.04
CA ALA A 68 2.19 -6.29 13.43
C ALA A 68 0.82 -6.90 13.81
N ASP A 69 0.86 -7.87 14.73
CA ASP A 69 -0.31 -8.49 15.36
C ASP A 69 0.07 -9.12 16.71
N ASP A 70 -0.81 -9.95 17.27
CA ASP A 70 -0.58 -10.61 18.56
C ASP A 70 0.63 -11.57 18.55
N ALA A 71 1.01 -12.07 17.35
CA ALA A 71 2.14 -12.98 17.18
C ALA A 71 3.46 -12.25 16.84
N ILE A 72 3.36 -11.09 16.23
CA ILE A 72 4.51 -10.24 15.84
C ILE A 72 4.22 -8.83 16.35
N ASP A 73 4.84 -8.46 17.47
CA ASP A 73 4.70 -7.11 17.99
C ASP A 73 5.43 -6.07 17.12
N ALA A 74 5.20 -4.80 17.43
CA ALA A 74 5.77 -3.69 16.67
C ALA A 74 7.31 -3.70 16.66
N TRP A 75 7.96 -4.16 17.73
CA TRP A 75 9.41 -4.22 17.82
C TRP A 75 9.97 -5.36 16.96
N ALA A 76 9.40 -6.56 17.07
CA ALA A 76 9.77 -7.70 16.23
C ALA A 76 9.58 -7.40 14.73
N ALA A 77 8.55 -6.63 14.38
CA ALA A 77 8.32 -6.17 13.01
C ALA A 77 9.46 -5.25 12.51
N VAL A 78 9.97 -4.35 13.37
CA VAL A 78 11.10 -3.45 13.05
C VAL A 78 12.39 -4.24 12.88
N GLU A 79 12.69 -5.16 13.79
CA GLU A 79 13.88 -6.01 13.67
C GLU A 79 13.85 -6.86 12.39
N ALA A 80 12.71 -7.47 12.09
CA ALA A 80 12.54 -8.25 10.88
C ALA A 80 12.66 -7.39 9.62
N LEU A 81 12.12 -6.16 9.62
CA LEU A 81 12.26 -5.22 8.52
C LEU A 81 13.73 -4.88 8.29
N GLY A 82 14.51 -4.62 9.35
CA GLY A 82 15.96 -4.40 9.28
C GLY A 82 16.69 -5.58 8.65
N GLY A 83 16.40 -6.80 9.09
CA GLY A 83 16.99 -8.01 8.49
C GLY A 83 16.63 -8.21 7.01
N LEU A 84 15.43 -7.79 6.58
CA LEU A 84 15.03 -7.81 5.17
C LEU A 84 15.75 -6.75 4.34
N VAL A 85 16.05 -5.58 4.91
CA VAL A 85 16.88 -4.53 4.28
C VAL A 85 18.32 -5.03 4.09
N ASP A 86 18.91 -5.64 5.11
CA ASP A 86 20.27 -6.20 5.05
C ASP A 86 20.42 -7.27 3.96
N ARG A 87 19.35 -8.03 3.72
CA ARG A 87 19.27 -9.03 2.64
C ARG A 87 18.90 -8.45 1.28
N SER A 88 18.73 -7.13 1.18
CA SER A 88 18.29 -6.44 -0.04
C SER A 88 16.96 -6.94 -0.59
N LEU A 89 16.12 -7.52 0.26
CA LEU A 89 14.72 -7.87 -0.08
C LEU A 89 13.79 -6.66 0.03
N VAL A 90 14.12 -5.71 0.90
CA VAL A 90 13.45 -4.43 1.07
C VAL A 90 14.44 -3.31 0.78
N SER A 91 14.03 -2.31 0.03
CA SER A 91 14.80 -1.08 -0.20
C SER A 91 14.36 -0.01 0.79
N VAL A 92 15.30 0.77 1.30
CA VAL A 92 15.06 1.95 2.14
C VAL A 92 15.51 3.19 1.39
N SER A 93 14.72 4.27 1.44
CA SER A 93 15.10 5.55 0.84
C SER A 93 16.06 6.32 1.74
N ALA A 94 16.75 7.31 1.18
CA ALA A 94 17.59 8.25 1.91
C ALA A 94 16.79 9.46 2.43
N ASP A 95 15.46 9.47 2.27
CA ASP A 95 14.59 10.55 2.73
C ASP A 95 14.52 10.61 4.27
N GLU A 96 14.07 11.72 4.81
CA GLU A 96 13.75 11.87 6.23
C GLU A 96 12.27 12.28 6.38
N PRO A 97 11.45 11.45 6.99
CA PRO A 97 11.74 10.08 7.51
C PRO A 97 11.98 9.07 6.39
N PRO A 98 12.78 8.00 6.67
CA PRO A 98 13.07 6.96 5.68
C PRO A 98 11.80 6.19 5.29
N ARG A 99 11.74 5.77 4.03
CA ARG A 99 10.61 4.99 3.50
C ARG A 99 11.10 3.64 2.99
N TYR A 100 10.31 2.62 3.24
CA TYR A 100 10.60 1.22 2.93
C TYR A 100 9.77 0.77 1.74
N ARG A 101 10.37 -0.01 0.84
CA ARG A 101 9.69 -0.46 -0.38
C ARG A 101 10.14 -1.85 -0.79
N LEU A 102 9.21 -2.69 -1.20
CA LEU A 102 9.49 -3.85 -2.03
C LEU A 102 9.57 -3.43 -3.49
N LEU A 103 10.64 -3.83 -4.19
CA LEU A 103 10.70 -3.71 -5.64
C LEU A 103 9.65 -4.61 -6.30
N ASP A 104 9.34 -4.38 -7.58
CA ASP A 104 8.21 -5.05 -8.24
C ASP A 104 8.27 -6.57 -8.18
N SER A 105 9.42 -7.19 -8.45
CA SER A 105 9.55 -8.65 -8.43
C SER A 105 9.47 -9.24 -7.01
N PRO A 106 10.19 -8.73 -5.99
CA PRO A 106 9.97 -9.11 -4.59
C PRO A 106 8.53 -8.91 -4.12
N ARG A 107 7.85 -7.82 -4.53
CA ARG A 107 6.47 -7.55 -4.15
C ARG A 107 5.50 -8.59 -4.71
N VAL A 108 5.65 -8.95 -5.98
CA VAL A 108 4.82 -10.01 -6.57
C VAL A 108 5.03 -11.33 -5.85
N PHE A 109 6.28 -11.69 -5.59
CA PHE A 109 6.60 -12.91 -4.84
C PHE A 109 6.04 -12.88 -3.42
N ALA A 110 6.14 -11.76 -2.70
CA ALA A 110 5.56 -11.57 -1.38
C ALA A 110 4.04 -11.74 -1.38
N ARG A 111 3.34 -11.17 -2.38
CA ARG A 111 1.88 -11.34 -2.54
C ARG A 111 1.48 -12.78 -2.80
N GLU A 112 2.22 -13.51 -3.61
CA GLU A 112 2.00 -14.95 -3.83
C GLU A 112 2.14 -15.73 -2.51
N ARG A 113 3.17 -15.42 -1.71
CA ARG A 113 3.37 -16.05 -0.39
C ARG A 113 2.28 -15.69 0.61
N LEU A 114 1.82 -14.43 0.59
CA LEU A 114 0.71 -13.97 1.43
C LEU A 114 -0.60 -14.70 1.09
N ALA A 115 -0.90 -14.80 -0.21
CA ALA A 115 -2.09 -15.52 -0.68
C ALA A 115 -2.01 -17.02 -0.33
N ALA A 116 -0.84 -17.65 -0.52
CA ALA A 116 -0.62 -19.06 -0.16
C ALA A 116 -0.76 -19.32 1.35
N ALA A 117 -0.47 -18.32 2.19
CA ALA A 117 -0.68 -18.38 3.64
C ALA A 117 -2.15 -18.14 4.06
N GLY A 118 -3.04 -17.76 3.14
CA GLY A 118 -4.44 -17.43 3.43
C GLY A 118 -4.62 -16.12 4.21
N GLU A 119 -3.59 -15.26 4.29
CA GLU A 119 -3.61 -14.03 5.08
C GLU A 119 -3.99 -12.78 4.27
N PHE A 120 -4.18 -12.91 2.95
CA PHE A 120 -4.30 -11.75 2.06
C PHE A 120 -5.39 -10.77 2.49
N ASP A 121 -6.62 -11.23 2.70
CA ASP A 121 -7.73 -10.35 3.03
C ASP A 121 -7.58 -9.72 4.42
N THR A 122 -7.03 -10.45 5.39
CA THR A 122 -6.76 -9.91 6.73
C THR A 122 -5.75 -8.77 6.68
N ILE A 123 -4.66 -8.94 5.95
CA ILE A 123 -3.61 -7.93 5.85
C ILE A 123 -4.04 -6.77 4.95
N ALA A 124 -4.78 -7.03 3.87
CA ALA A 124 -5.38 -6.00 3.04
C ALA A 124 -6.40 -5.14 3.80
N ALA A 125 -7.19 -5.75 4.69
CA ALA A 125 -8.10 -5.00 5.58
C ALA A 125 -7.35 -4.10 6.56
N ARG A 126 -6.22 -4.55 7.12
CA ARG A 126 -5.36 -3.70 7.98
C ARG A 126 -4.78 -2.53 7.18
N HIS A 127 -4.25 -2.80 6.00
CA HIS A 127 -3.73 -1.79 5.10
C HIS A 127 -4.80 -0.76 4.74
N ALA A 128 -5.99 -1.20 4.38
CA ALA A 128 -7.09 -0.30 4.03
C ALA A 128 -7.51 0.61 5.20
N ARG A 129 -7.58 0.06 6.42
CA ARG A 129 -7.85 0.85 7.64
C ARG A 129 -6.74 1.85 7.97
N ALA A 130 -5.48 1.45 7.81
CA ALA A 130 -4.34 2.34 8.02
C ALA A 130 -4.34 3.50 7.02
N MET A 131 -4.60 3.24 5.74
CA MET A 131 -4.73 4.27 4.71
C MET A 131 -5.91 5.20 4.96
N ARG A 132 -7.06 4.66 5.35
CA ARG A 132 -8.22 5.45 5.77
C ARG A 132 -7.85 6.42 6.88
N SER A 133 -7.25 5.92 7.98
CA SER A 133 -6.83 6.75 9.12
C SER A 133 -5.84 7.85 8.72
N LEU A 134 -4.87 7.53 7.85
CA LEU A 134 -3.90 8.48 7.34
C LEU A 134 -4.57 9.61 6.56
N TYR A 135 -5.48 9.28 5.64
CA TYR A 135 -6.17 10.29 4.82
C TYR A 135 -7.16 11.10 5.62
N GLU A 136 -7.93 10.50 6.55
CA GLU A 136 -8.82 11.21 7.46
C GLU A 136 -8.04 12.20 8.34
N SER A 137 -6.91 11.78 8.95
CA SER A 137 -6.10 12.66 9.78
C SER A 137 -5.43 13.79 8.98
N SER A 138 -5.03 13.52 7.74
CA SER A 138 -4.46 14.54 6.86
C SER A 138 -5.52 15.57 6.46
N CYS A 139 -6.73 15.16 6.12
CA CYS A 139 -7.85 16.06 5.85
C CYS A 139 -8.23 16.89 7.09
N ASP A 140 -8.30 16.29 8.26
CA ASP A 140 -8.57 17.00 9.52
C ASP A 140 -7.47 18.05 9.83
N SER A 141 -6.23 17.72 9.56
CA SER A 141 -5.11 18.64 9.72
C SER A 141 -5.20 19.85 8.78
N LEU A 142 -5.63 19.64 7.54
CA LEU A 142 -5.87 20.72 6.57
C LEU A 142 -6.97 21.68 7.04
N ILE A 143 -8.01 21.17 7.69
CA ILE A 143 -9.20 21.94 8.07
C ILE A 143 -9.01 22.65 9.42
N ARG A 144 -8.43 21.98 10.42
CA ARG A 144 -8.47 22.41 11.83
C ARG A 144 -7.18 23.00 12.36
N SER A 145 -6.01 22.59 11.87
CA SER A 145 -4.75 22.80 12.60
C SER A 145 -3.92 23.96 12.08
N GLY A 146 -4.29 24.62 10.99
CA GLY A 146 -3.41 25.63 10.36
C GLY A 146 -2.03 25.07 10.01
N THR A 147 -1.86 23.75 10.06
CA THR A 147 -0.65 23.05 9.61
C THR A 147 -0.40 23.46 8.15
N PRO A 148 0.85 23.73 7.76
CA PRO A 148 1.13 24.04 6.37
C PRO A 148 0.49 22.97 5.49
N ALA A 149 -0.46 23.35 4.66
CA ALA A 149 -1.16 22.44 3.74
C ALA A 149 -0.19 21.56 2.95
N VAL A 150 1.00 22.11 2.67
CA VAL A 150 2.12 21.44 2.01
C VAL A 150 2.53 20.12 2.70
N ALA A 151 2.59 20.07 4.04
CA ALA A 151 3.01 18.87 4.75
C ALA A 151 1.95 17.74 4.66
N ALA A 152 0.67 18.10 4.81
CA ALA A 152 -0.43 17.14 4.66
C ALA A 152 -0.50 16.60 3.23
N PHE A 153 -0.37 17.47 2.23
CA PHE A 153 -0.34 17.07 0.82
C PHE A 153 0.86 16.17 0.51
N ALA A 154 2.06 16.51 1.00
CA ALA A 154 3.26 15.69 0.79
C ALA A 154 3.08 14.27 1.37
N THR A 155 2.44 14.13 2.53
CA THR A 155 2.13 12.83 3.13
C THR A 155 1.15 12.05 2.25
N MET A 156 0.08 12.69 1.78
CA MET A 156 -0.93 12.06 0.93
C MET A 156 -0.34 11.64 -0.43
N ASP A 157 0.51 12.49 -1.04
CA ASP A 157 1.22 12.18 -2.29
C ASP A 157 2.14 10.97 -2.15
N ALA A 158 2.92 10.93 -1.07
CA ALA A 158 3.88 9.86 -0.83
C ALA A 158 3.21 8.49 -0.65
N ASP A 159 1.96 8.45 -0.21
CA ASP A 159 1.19 7.23 0.03
C ASP A 159 0.03 7.01 -0.96
N LEU A 160 -0.03 7.79 -2.05
CA LEU A 160 -1.13 7.71 -3.03
C LEU A 160 -1.26 6.32 -3.66
N ASP A 161 -0.14 5.67 -4.04
CA ASP A 161 -0.16 4.32 -4.58
C ASP A 161 -0.74 3.30 -3.57
N ASN A 162 -0.38 3.45 -2.28
CA ASN A 162 -0.90 2.65 -1.19
C ASN A 162 -2.39 2.88 -0.98
N ALA A 163 -2.83 4.14 -0.99
CA ALA A 163 -4.24 4.49 -0.85
C ALA A 163 -5.10 3.96 -2.02
N GLN A 164 -4.60 4.03 -3.25
CA GLN A 164 -5.30 3.47 -4.41
C GLN A 164 -5.42 1.94 -4.34
N ALA A 165 -4.36 1.25 -3.90
CA ALA A 165 -4.40 -0.20 -3.69
C ALA A 165 -5.38 -0.60 -2.58
N ALA A 166 -5.40 0.16 -1.49
CA ALA A 166 -6.34 -0.01 -0.38
C ALA A 166 -7.79 0.22 -0.83
N LEU A 167 -8.05 1.29 -1.60
CA LEU A 167 -9.35 1.58 -2.17
C LEU A 167 -9.84 0.45 -3.08
N GLN A 168 -8.98 -0.07 -3.96
CA GLN A 168 -9.32 -1.16 -4.86
C GLN A 168 -9.81 -2.41 -4.09
N TRP A 169 -9.17 -2.76 -2.99
CA TRP A 169 -9.61 -3.86 -2.15
C TRP A 169 -10.92 -3.50 -1.41
N ALA A 170 -11.01 -2.31 -0.82
CA ALA A 170 -12.14 -1.88 -0.03
C ALA A 170 -13.45 -1.81 -0.83
N GLN A 171 -13.41 -1.46 -2.11
CA GLN A 171 -14.59 -1.40 -3.01
C GLN A 171 -15.42 -2.69 -3.04
N THR A 172 -14.80 -3.83 -2.75
CA THR A 172 -15.48 -5.13 -2.76
C THR A 172 -15.63 -5.75 -1.38
N HIS A 173 -15.00 -5.18 -0.33
CA HIS A 173 -14.94 -5.79 1.00
C HIS A 173 -15.39 -4.88 2.14
N ASP A 174 -15.30 -3.55 1.99
CA ASP A 174 -15.60 -2.57 3.05
C ASP A 174 -16.05 -1.23 2.44
N GLU A 175 -17.37 -1.10 2.25
CA GLU A 175 -17.99 0.08 1.63
C GLU A 175 -17.65 1.38 2.39
N GLN A 176 -17.62 1.35 3.72
CA GLN A 176 -17.31 2.53 4.53
C GLN A 176 -15.86 3.00 4.30
N THR A 177 -14.92 2.08 4.31
CA THR A 177 -13.51 2.39 4.03
C THR A 177 -13.32 2.85 2.58
N ALA A 178 -14.03 2.25 1.62
CA ALA A 178 -14.01 2.67 0.23
C ALA A 178 -14.52 4.10 0.05
N ALA A 179 -15.64 4.46 0.67
CA ALA A 179 -16.20 5.81 0.63
C ALA A 179 -15.21 6.84 1.23
N SER A 180 -14.64 6.54 2.40
CA SER A 180 -13.69 7.41 3.08
C SER A 180 -12.42 7.66 2.25
N LEU A 181 -11.83 6.59 1.70
CA LEU A 181 -10.66 6.69 0.84
C LEU A 181 -10.95 7.45 -0.47
N THR A 182 -12.12 7.20 -1.07
CA THR A 182 -12.55 7.94 -2.28
C THR A 182 -12.62 9.44 -2.01
N MET A 183 -13.21 9.83 -0.89
CA MET A 183 -13.30 11.24 -0.50
C MET A 183 -11.93 11.84 -0.24
N GLY A 184 -11.08 11.16 0.54
CA GLY A 184 -9.76 11.64 0.87
C GLY A 184 -8.87 11.81 -0.37
N ILE A 185 -8.82 10.79 -1.22
CA ILE A 185 -8.07 10.83 -2.49
C ILE A 185 -8.64 11.92 -3.42
N GLY A 186 -9.97 12.01 -3.54
CA GLY A 186 -10.63 13.02 -4.37
C GLY A 186 -10.34 14.45 -3.89
N THR A 187 -10.40 14.70 -2.58
CA THR A 187 -10.04 15.99 -1.97
C THR A 187 -8.58 16.33 -2.24
N HIS A 188 -7.68 15.38 -2.04
CA HIS A 188 -6.27 15.56 -2.30
C HIS A 188 -5.99 15.95 -3.78
N LEU A 189 -6.55 15.20 -4.73
CA LEU A 189 -6.37 15.46 -6.16
C LEU A 189 -6.98 16.80 -6.60
N ALA A 190 -8.16 17.14 -6.07
CA ALA A 190 -8.84 18.40 -6.40
C ALA A 190 -8.05 19.62 -5.91
N LEU A 191 -7.51 19.56 -4.69
CA LEU A 191 -6.77 20.68 -4.08
C LEU A 191 -5.34 20.79 -4.61
N ASN A 192 -4.71 19.68 -5.01
CA ASN A 192 -3.33 19.68 -5.53
C ASN A 192 -3.23 20.04 -7.01
N GLY A 193 -4.36 20.32 -7.68
CA GLY A 193 -4.39 20.72 -9.09
C GLY A 193 -3.90 19.65 -10.06
N SER A 194 -3.66 18.43 -9.58
CA SER A 194 -3.32 17.28 -10.41
C SER A 194 -4.59 16.86 -11.13
N GLY A 195 -4.85 17.35 -12.34
CA GLY A 195 -6.01 17.03 -13.15
C GLY A 195 -6.15 15.55 -13.54
N MET A 196 -5.78 14.64 -12.64
CA MET A 196 -6.07 13.20 -12.77
C MET A 196 -7.55 12.98 -12.48
N ALA A 197 -8.26 12.56 -13.51
CA ALA A 197 -9.65 12.16 -13.40
C ALA A 197 -9.82 11.13 -12.27
N LEU A 198 -10.78 11.38 -11.40
CA LEU A 198 -11.33 10.35 -10.49
C LEU A 198 -11.59 9.07 -11.31
N PRO A 199 -11.39 7.88 -10.73
CA PRO A 199 -11.79 6.65 -11.38
C PRO A 199 -13.22 6.79 -11.93
N GLN A 200 -13.44 6.47 -13.20
CA GLN A 200 -14.69 6.76 -13.96
C GLN A 200 -15.98 6.17 -13.36
N HIS A 201 -15.88 5.34 -12.33
CA HIS A 201 -17.00 4.70 -11.64
C HIS A 201 -17.46 5.42 -10.37
N LEU A 202 -16.86 6.58 -10.03
CA LEU A 202 -17.25 7.38 -8.85
C LEU A 202 -17.59 8.79 -9.31
N THR A 203 -18.87 9.08 -9.41
CA THR A 203 -19.34 10.44 -9.63
C THR A 203 -19.56 11.14 -8.28
N PRO A 204 -19.41 12.49 -8.20
CA PRO A 204 -19.72 13.25 -7.01
C PRO A 204 -21.16 13.02 -6.50
N ALA A 205 -22.07 12.57 -7.35
CA ALA A 205 -23.47 12.27 -7.03
C ALA A 205 -23.63 10.98 -6.20
N ASP A 206 -22.64 10.07 -6.24
CA ASP A 206 -22.71 8.80 -5.51
C ASP A 206 -22.18 8.91 -4.07
N LEU A 207 -21.76 10.11 -3.66
CA LEU A 207 -21.17 10.34 -2.34
C LEU A 207 -22.24 10.83 -1.38
N PRO A 208 -22.49 10.12 -0.25
CA PRO A 208 -23.42 10.58 0.79
C PRO A 208 -22.81 11.75 1.56
N TYR A 209 -22.97 12.97 1.05
CA TYR A 209 -22.45 14.21 1.65
C TYR A 209 -22.87 14.43 3.10
N GLU A 210 -23.93 13.78 3.56
CA GLU A 210 -24.51 13.97 4.89
C GLU A 210 -23.81 13.20 6.02
N ARG A 211 -22.84 12.31 5.71
CA ARG A 211 -22.18 11.44 6.71
C ARG A 211 -20.68 11.60 6.81
N LEU A 212 -20.13 12.67 6.28
CA LEU A 212 -18.68 12.89 6.31
C LEU A 212 -18.26 13.49 7.66
N PRO A 213 -17.20 12.99 8.31
CA PRO A 213 -16.60 13.66 9.46
C PRO A 213 -16.13 15.09 9.13
N CYS A 214 -15.91 15.42 7.84
CA CYS A 214 -15.63 16.76 7.34
C CYS A 214 -16.91 17.57 7.01
N GLY A 215 -18.10 17.09 7.29
CA GLY A 215 -19.39 17.62 6.82
C GLY A 215 -19.95 18.84 7.55
N GLN A 216 -19.12 19.68 8.17
CA GLN A 216 -19.52 21.00 8.68
C GLN A 216 -18.63 22.11 8.15
N VAL A 217 -18.52 22.23 6.84
CA VAL A 217 -18.11 23.50 6.24
C VAL A 217 -19.39 24.28 5.94
N SER A 218 -19.81 25.09 6.90
CA SER A 218 -20.78 26.16 6.63
C SER A 218 -20.14 27.10 5.62
N LEU A 219 -20.68 27.13 4.43
CA LEU A 219 -20.39 28.18 3.45
C LEU A 219 -20.86 29.52 4.05
N TRP A 220 -19.92 30.42 4.32
CA TRP A 220 -20.12 31.84 4.44
C TRP A 220 -19.61 32.51 3.17
#